data_f2190585342761393de81ca60c138f9c
#
_entry.id   f2190585342761393de81ca60c138f9c
#
_cell.length_a   1.000
_cell.length_b   1.000
_cell.length_c   1.000
_cell.angle_alpha   90.00
_cell.angle_beta   90.00
_cell.angle_gamma   90.00
#
_symmetry.space_group_name_H-M   'P 1'
#
loop_
_entity.id
_entity.type
_entity.pdbx_description
1 polymer ?
#
loop_
_entity_poly.entity_id
_entity_poly.type
_entity_poly.pdbx_seq_one_letter_code
_entity_poly.pdbx_strand_id
1 'polypeptide(L)'
;MIQAEGVCKSFDKKEVLSDINAVFEPGKVNMIIGKSGSGKTVLLKSLIGLHTIDAGRILYDNRDITVMNSNQLKEIRKELGVVFQGGALFDSLTVLENVKFPLNLFSAMSEKEKIERAIFCLKRVNLENVENL
;
A
#
# COMPACT_ATOMS: atom_id res chain seq x y z
N MET A 1 9.58 -7.13 7.90
CA MET A 1 9.71 -8.25 6.93
C MET A 1 8.32 -8.66 6.49
N ILE A 2 8.11 -8.90 5.17
CA ILE A 2 6.84 -9.42 4.65
C ILE A 2 7.08 -10.81 4.09
N GLN A 3 6.19 -11.76 4.39
CA GLN A 3 6.31 -13.14 3.91
C GLN A 3 4.98 -13.58 3.30
N ALA A 4 5.05 -14.25 2.17
CA ALA A 4 3.94 -14.95 1.53
C ALA A 4 4.23 -16.45 1.60
N GLU A 5 3.27 -17.23 2.07
CA GLU A 5 3.42 -18.67 2.24
C GLU A 5 2.22 -19.39 1.64
N GLY A 6 2.45 -20.16 0.57
CA GLY A 6 1.43 -20.92 -0.12
C GLY A 6 0.28 -20.09 -0.68
N VAL A 7 0.54 -18.82 -1.07
CA VAL A 7 -0.52 -17.89 -1.45
C VAL A 7 -1.14 -18.28 -2.79
N CYS A 8 -2.46 -18.52 -2.75
CA CYS A 8 -3.27 -18.76 -3.95
C CYS A 8 -4.35 -17.69 -4.11
N LYS A 9 -4.63 -17.31 -5.35
CA LYS A 9 -5.71 -16.38 -5.70
C LYS A 9 -6.28 -16.67 -7.07
N SER A 10 -7.62 -16.75 -7.13
CA SER A 10 -8.37 -16.93 -8.37
C SER A 10 -9.39 -15.80 -8.55
N PHE A 11 -9.75 -15.52 -9.80
CA PHE A 11 -10.86 -14.66 -10.20
C PHE A 11 -11.67 -15.41 -11.27
N ASP A 12 -12.98 -15.48 -11.10
CA ASP A 12 -13.90 -16.14 -12.05
C ASP A 12 -13.42 -17.54 -12.48
N LYS A 13 -12.99 -18.37 -11.50
CA LYS A 13 -12.44 -19.71 -11.68
C LYS A 13 -11.08 -19.75 -12.43
N LYS A 14 -10.48 -18.61 -12.75
CA LYS A 14 -9.13 -18.54 -13.31
C LYS A 14 -8.13 -18.33 -12.20
N GLU A 15 -7.26 -19.29 -11.98
CA GLU A 15 -6.15 -19.17 -11.05
C GLU A 15 -5.14 -18.14 -11.56
N VAL A 16 -4.78 -17.19 -10.72
CA VAL A 16 -3.83 -16.10 -11.04
C VAL A 16 -2.58 -16.19 -10.18
N LEU A 17 -2.72 -16.61 -8.93
CA LEU A 17 -1.61 -16.94 -8.04
C LEU A 17 -1.77 -18.39 -7.60
N SER A 18 -0.72 -19.18 -7.74
CA SER A 18 -0.69 -20.60 -7.39
C SER A 18 0.53 -20.87 -6.52
N ASP A 19 0.32 -21.24 -5.28
CA ASP A 19 1.35 -21.63 -4.29
C ASP A 19 2.54 -20.65 -4.24
N ILE A 20 2.27 -19.35 -4.15
CA ILE A 20 3.32 -18.34 -4.11
C ILE A 20 3.99 -18.32 -2.75
N ASN A 21 5.30 -18.56 -2.75
CA ASN A 21 6.16 -18.49 -1.58
C ASN A 21 7.23 -17.42 -1.81
N ALA A 22 7.28 -16.39 -0.97
CA ALA A 22 8.23 -15.28 -1.11
C ALA A 22 8.52 -14.60 0.23
N VAL A 23 9.74 -14.08 0.36
CA VAL A 23 10.17 -13.27 1.50
C VAL A 23 10.67 -11.93 0.98
N PHE A 24 10.11 -10.85 1.52
CA PHE A 24 10.51 -9.47 1.24
C PHE A 24 11.28 -8.95 2.45
N GLU A 25 12.59 -8.85 2.29
CA GLU A 25 13.49 -8.50 3.38
C GLU A 25 13.47 -6.98 3.68
N PRO A 26 13.48 -6.58 4.94
CA PRO A 26 13.54 -5.18 5.32
C PRO A 26 14.90 -4.57 4.92
N GLY A 27 14.90 -3.26 4.65
CA GLY A 27 16.10 -2.52 4.28
C GLY A 27 16.69 -2.84 2.92
N LYS A 28 16.01 -3.66 2.12
CA LYS A 28 16.42 -4.02 0.75
C LYS A 28 15.35 -3.60 -0.26
N VAL A 29 15.78 -3.38 -1.51
CA VAL A 29 14.87 -3.29 -2.64
C VAL A 29 14.52 -4.70 -3.09
N ASN A 30 13.25 -5.06 -2.94
CA ASN A 30 12.71 -6.34 -3.40
C ASN A 30 11.92 -6.10 -4.70
N MET A 31 12.14 -6.91 -5.72
CA MET A 31 11.52 -6.73 -7.04
C MET A 31 10.71 -7.95 -7.45
N ILE A 32 9.47 -7.72 -7.88
CA ILE A 32 8.63 -8.76 -8.49
C ILE A 32 8.70 -8.60 -10.00
N ILE A 33 9.27 -9.58 -10.69
CA ILE A 33 9.44 -9.59 -12.15
C ILE A 33 8.58 -10.67 -12.79
N GLY A 34 8.21 -10.46 -14.05
CA GLY A 34 7.42 -11.43 -14.83
C GLY A 34 6.74 -10.77 -16.02
N LYS A 35 6.18 -11.58 -16.91
CA LYS A 35 5.44 -11.14 -18.12
C LYS A 35 4.22 -10.28 -17.75
N SER A 36 3.72 -9.49 -18.70
CA SER A 36 2.44 -8.80 -18.53
C SER A 36 1.32 -9.83 -18.27
N GLY A 37 0.42 -9.53 -17.35
CA GLY A 37 -0.68 -10.44 -16.99
C GLY A 37 -0.28 -11.63 -16.10
N SER A 38 0.97 -11.75 -15.63
CA SER A 38 1.41 -12.88 -14.78
C SER A 38 1.03 -12.79 -13.31
N GLY A 39 0.13 -11.89 -12.91
CA GLY A 39 -0.33 -11.79 -11.53
C GLY A 39 0.47 -10.88 -10.60
N LYS A 40 1.53 -10.18 -11.07
CA LYS A 40 2.36 -9.30 -10.21
C LYS A 40 1.56 -8.27 -9.41
N THR A 41 0.65 -7.57 -10.09
CA THR A 41 -0.22 -6.58 -9.45
C THR A 41 -1.21 -7.23 -8.48
N VAL A 42 -1.67 -8.45 -8.79
CA VAL A 42 -2.54 -9.21 -7.90
C VAL A 42 -1.78 -9.60 -6.64
N LEU A 43 -0.56 -10.12 -6.79
CA LEU A 43 0.30 -10.44 -5.65
C LEU A 43 0.56 -9.20 -4.79
N LEU A 44 0.97 -8.08 -5.40
CA LEU A 44 1.20 -6.83 -4.66
C LEU A 44 -0.04 -6.38 -3.89
N LYS A 45 -1.22 -6.38 -4.54
CA LYS A 45 -2.48 -6.02 -3.88
C LYS A 45 -2.88 -7.00 -2.78
N SER A 46 -2.55 -8.28 -2.92
CA SER A 46 -2.76 -9.28 -1.86
C SER A 46 -1.83 -9.04 -0.69
N LEU A 47 -0.55 -8.76 -0.95
CA LEU A 47 0.44 -8.45 0.09
C LEU A 47 0.00 -7.26 0.97
N ILE A 48 -0.60 -6.22 0.41
CA ILE A 48 -1.08 -5.05 1.17
C ILE A 48 -2.53 -5.20 1.66
N GLY A 49 -3.11 -6.38 1.55
CA GLY A 49 -4.44 -6.71 2.02
C GLY A 49 -5.59 -6.02 1.26
N LEU A 50 -5.36 -5.57 0.00
CA LEU A 50 -6.42 -5.06 -0.89
C LEU A 50 -7.19 -6.18 -1.59
N HIS A 51 -6.58 -7.34 -1.77
CA HIS A 51 -7.24 -8.57 -2.19
C HIS A 51 -7.14 -9.60 -1.07
N THR A 52 -8.27 -10.25 -0.76
CA THR A 52 -8.27 -11.46 0.04
C THR A 52 -7.70 -12.60 -0.78
N ILE A 53 -6.87 -13.42 -0.17
CA ILE A 53 -6.34 -14.64 -0.78
C ILE A 53 -7.29 -15.81 -0.58
N ASP A 54 -7.21 -16.83 -1.42
CA ASP A 54 -8.09 -18.00 -1.37
C ASP A 54 -7.46 -19.14 -0.53
N ALA A 55 -6.12 -19.18 -0.47
CA ALA A 55 -5.37 -20.11 0.40
C ALA A 55 -3.98 -19.51 0.73
N GLY A 56 -3.32 -20.10 1.72
CA GLY A 56 -2.02 -19.65 2.23
C GLY A 56 -2.14 -18.57 3.29
N ARG A 57 -1.04 -17.87 3.55
CA ARG A 57 -1.00 -16.76 4.51
C ARG A 57 0.01 -15.69 4.12
N ILE A 58 -0.21 -14.49 4.63
CA ILE A 58 0.68 -13.34 4.43
C ILE A 58 1.01 -12.77 5.81
N LEU A 59 2.30 -12.69 6.10
CA LEU A 59 2.82 -12.27 7.40
C LEU A 59 3.55 -10.91 7.29
N TYR A 60 3.24 -10.00 8.21
CA TYR A 60 3.95 -8.74 8.45
C TYR A 60 4.64 -8.81 9.81
N ASP A 61 5.96 -8.98 9.83
CA ASP A 61 6.72 -9.18 11.07
C ASP A 61 6.04 -10.19 12.01
N ASN A 62 5.74 -11.39 11.47
CA ASN A 62 5.00 -12.49 12.11
C ASN A 62 3.51 -12.20 12.41
N ARG A 63 2.96 -11.05 12.04
CA ARG A 63 1.52 -10.75 12.15
C ARG A 63 0.81 -11.26 10.90
N ASP A 64 -0.03 -12.27 11.04
CA ASP A 64 -0.80 -12.83 9.91
C ASP A 64 -1.96 -11.92 9.53
N ILE A 65 -1.83 -11.23 8.39
CA ILE A 65 -2.86 -10.31 7.91
C ILE A 65 -4.09 -11.00 7.31
N THR A 66 -4.00 -12.29 7.01
CA THR A 66 -5.10 -13.03 6.36
C THR A 66 -6.25 -13.34 7.31
N VAL A 67 -5.98 -13.35 8.61
CA VAL A 67 -6.97 -13.59 9.67
C VAL A 67 -7.39 -12.32 10.40
N MET A 68 -6.86 -11.16 10.00
CA MET A 68 -7.17 -9.87 10.62
C MET A 68 -8.54 -9.34 10.21
N ASN A 69 -9.22 -8.72 11.17
CA ASN A 69 -10.43 -7.95 10.89
C ASN A 69 -10.09 -6.58 10.25
N SER A 70 -11.13 -5.88 9.77
CA SER A 70 -10.96 -4.61 9.06
C SER A 70 -10.25 -3.53 9.89
N ASN A 71 -10.41 -3.49 11.21
CA ASN A 71 -9.74 -2.51 12.07
C ASN A 71 -8.25 -2.83 12.22
N GLN A 72 -7.91 -4.10 12.40
CA GLN A 72 -6.51 -4.56 12.46
C GLN A 72 -5.79 -4.31 11.13
N LEU A 73 -6.44 -4.58 9.99
CA LEU A 73 -5.88 -4.28 8.66
C LEU A 73 -5.66 -2.78 8.44
N LYS A 74 -6.53 -1.90 8.99
CA LYS A 74 -6.31 -0.45 8.94
C LYS A 74 -5.01 -0.05 9.65
N GLU A 75 -4.70 -0.64 10.79
CA GLU A 75 -3.45 -0.35 11.51
C GLU A 75 -2.22 -0.79 10.72
N ILE A 76 -2.24 -1.99 10.14
CA ILE A 76 -1.16 -2.44 9.24
C ILE A 76 -0.98 -1.48 8.06
N ARG A 77 -2.08 -1.03 7.43
CA ARG A 77 -2.00 -0.11 6.28
C ARG A 77 -1.42 1.25 6.61
N LYS A 78 -1.51 1.72 7.84
CA LYS A 78 -0.84 2.96 8.29
C LYS A 78 0.68 2.84 8.28
N GLU A 79 1.21 1.63 8.39
CA GLU A 79 2.65 1.35 8.35
C GLU A 79 3.17 1.29 6.90
N LEU A 80 2.29 1.30 5.88
CA LEU A 80 2.62 1.12 4.47
C LEU A 80 2.49 2.41 3.69
N GLY A 81 3.49 2.71 2.87
CA GLY A 81 3.38 3.67 1.78
C GLY A 81 3.20 2.93 0.46
N VAL A 82 2.16 3.25 -0.30
CA VAL A 82 1.87 2.60 -1.58
C VAL A 82 1.79 3.66 -2.68
N VAL A 83 2.50 3.44 -3.77
CA VAL A 83 2.38 4.23 -4.99
C VAL A 83 1.66 3.39 -6.04
N PHE A 84 0.51 3.87 -6.51
CA PHE A 84 -0.26 3.20 -7.55
C PHE A 84 0.11 3.70 -8.94
N GLN A 85 0.05 2.83 -9.91
CA GLN A 85 0.10 3.20 -11.32
C GLN A 85 -1.11 4.10 -11.63
N GLY A 86 -0.88 5.35 -12.03
CA GLY A 86 -1.95 6.32 -12.25
C GLY A 86 -2.17 7.31 -11.09
N GLY A 87 -1.29 7.29 -10.06
CA GLY A 87 -1.20 8.31 -9.02
C GLY A 87 -2.21 8.17 -7.88
N ALA A 88 -3.46 7.78 -8.15
CA ALA A 88 -4.56 7.74 -7.17
C ALA A 88 -4.76 9.08 -6.42
N LEU A 89 -4.63 10.19 -7.13
CA LEU A 89 -4.90 11.53 -6.63
C LEU A 89 -6.35 11.92 -6.94
N PHE A 90 -6.89 12.82 -6.14
CA PHE A 90 -8.20 13.43 -6.37
C PHE A 90 -8.04 14.67 -7.25
N ASP A 91 -8.55 14.62 -8.46
CA ASP A 91 -8.46 15.72 -9.45
C ASP A 91 -9.17 17.00 -8.97
N SER A 92 -10.12 16.88 -8.05
CA SER A 92 -10.86 17.99 -7.47
C SER A 92 -10.17 18.67 -6.28
N LEU A 93 -9.05 18.13 -5.84
CA LEU A 93 -8.28 18.64 -4.70
C LEU A 93 -6.96 19.25 -5.19
N THR A 94 -6.52 20.31 -4.52
CA THR A 94 -5.18 20.86 -4.73
C THR A 94 -4.09 19.86 -4.34
N VAL A 95 -2.85 20.13 -4.74
CA VAL A 95 -1.68 19.33 -4.35
C VAL A 95 -1.55 19.24 -2.83
N LEU A 96 -1.71 20.37 -2.13
CA LEU A 96 -1.66 20.40 -0.66
C LEU A 96 -2.77 19.55 -0.04
N GLU A 97 -3.99 19.64 -0.56
CA GLU A 97 -5.13 18.86 -0.05
C GLU A 97 -4.94 17.36 -0.28
N ASN A 98 -4.43 16.96 -1.45
CA ASN A 98 -4.09 15.58 -1.74
C ASN A 98 -3.04 15.02 -0.75
N VAL A 99 -1.97 15.77 -0.49
CA VAL A 99 -0.92 15.35 0.45
C VAL A 99 -1.43 15.35 1.90
N LYS A 100 -2.33 16.26 2.27
CA LYS A 100 -2.99 16.29 3.58
C LYS A 100 -4.03 15.19 3.77
N PHE A 101 -4.60 14.66 2.71
CA PHE A 101 -5.72 13.74 2.78
C PHE A 101 -5.51 12.56 3.76
N PRO A 102 -4.38 11.83 3.72
CA PRO A 102 -4.10 10.78 4.70
C PRO A 102 -4.00 11.31 6.14
N LEU A 103 -3.44 12.50 6.33
CA LEU A 103 -3.33 13.11 7.67
C LEU A 103 -4.71 13.45 8.23
N ASN A 104 -5.65 13.85 7.38
CA ASN A 104 -7.03 14.13 7.79
C ASN A 104 -7.76 12.86 8.26
N LEU A 105 -7.45 11.72 7.65
CA LEU A 105 -8.10 10.44 7.98
C LEU A 105 -7.47 9.72 9.18
N PHE A 106 -6.16 9.87 9.37
CA PHE A 106 -5.41 8.95 10.24
C PHE A 106 -4.61 9.64 11.35
N SER A 107 -4.58 10.97 11.41
CA SER A 107 -3.83 11.68 12.44
C SER A 107 -4.72 12.57 13.32
N ALA A 108 -4.29 12.77 14.56
CA ALA A 108 -4.89 13.72 15.50
C ALA A 108 -4.23 15.11 15.45
N MET A 109 -3.39 15.39 14.43
CA MET A 109 -2.70 16.67 14.26
C MET A 109 -3.69 17.81 14.08
N SER A 110 -3.34 18.99 14.58
CA SER A 110 -4.04 20.23 14.26
C SER A 110 -3.90 20.58 12.78
N GLU A 111 -4.78 21.42 12.26
CA GLU A 111 -4.75 21.81 10.84
C GLU A 111 -3.40 22.46 10.47
N LYS A 112 -2.84 23.28 11.35
CA LYS A 112 -1.53 23.89 11.17
C LYS A 112 -0.42 22.85 11.02
N GLU A 113 -0.37 21.88 11.92
CA GLU A 113 0.62 20.80 11.87
C GLU A 113 0.50 19.94 10.60
N LYS A 114 -0.73 19.69 10.14
CA LYS A 114 -0.97 18.95 8.87
C LYS A 114 -0.43 19.71 7.67
N ILE A 115 -0.65 21.03 7.61
CA ILE A 115 -0.13 21.89 6.53
C ILE A 115 1.40 21.89 6.55
N GLU A 116 2.01 22.12 7.72
CA GLU A 116 3.46 22.11 7.87
C GLU A 116 4.06 20.77 7.46
N ARG A 117 3.43 19.67 7.86
CA ARG A 117 3.85 18.31 7.47
C ARG A 117 3.73 18.07 5.97
N ALA A 118 2.64 18.48 5.34
CA ALA A 118 2.43 18.34 3.92
C ALA A 118 3.47 19.13 3.10
N ILE A 119 3.71 20.39 3.47
CA ILE A 119 4.75 21.22 2.85
C ILE A 119 6.13 20.60 3.01
N PHE A 120 6.45 20.08 4.20
CA PHE A 120 7.70 19.35 4.42
C PHE A 120 7.84 18.15 3.47
N CYS A 121 6.78 17.36 3.28
CA CYS A 121 6.80 16.21 2.36
C CYS A 121 7.01 16.63 0.91
N LEU A 122 6.34 17.70 0.46
CA LEU A 122 6.51 18.25 -0.89
C LEU A 122 7.95 18.69 -1.14
N LYS A 123 8.55 19.43 -0.21
CA LYS A 123 9.95 19.85 -0.29
C LYS A 123 10.93 18.67 -0.38
N ARG A 124 10.64 17.57 0.32
CA ARG A 124 11.47 16.37 0.27
C ARG A 124 11.54 15.72 -1.11
N VAL A 125 10.57 15.98 -1.98
CA VAL A 125 10.53 15.47 -3.36
C VAL A 125 10.75 16.59 -4.39
N ASN A 126 11.34 17.72 -3.96
CA ASN A 126 11.64 18.89 -4.79
C ASN A 126 10.40 19.53 -5.46
N LEU A 127 9.27 19.48 -4.81
CA LEU A 127 8.05 20.16 -5.21
C LEU A 127 7.84 21.36 -4.28
N GLU A 128 8.21 22.54 -4.77
CA GLU A 128 8.04 23.80 -4.06
C GLU A 128 7.10 24.73 -4.83
N ASN A 129 6.29 25.50 -4.12
CA ASN A 129 5.33 26.47 -4.68
C ASN A 129 4.26 25.86 -5.60
N VAL A 130 3.89 24.61 -5.37
CA VAL A 130 2.86 23.86 -6.12
C VAL A 130 1.61 23.57 -5.30
N GLU A 131 1.53 24.09 -4.08
CA GLU A 131 0.54 23.75 -3.07
C GLU A 131 -0.90 23.97 -3.54
N ASN A 132 -1.10 24.97 -4.39
CA ASN A 132 -2.41 25.42 -4.89
C ASN A 132 -2.75 24.94 -6.30
N LEU A 133 -1.91 24.10 -6.89
CA LEU A 133 -2.18 23.49 -8.20
C LEU A 133 -3.23 22.40 -8.10
#